data_12fc4f1f5d291faf4d0806478366f0bb
#
_entry.id   12fc4f1f5d291faf4d0806478366f0bb
#
_cell.length_a   1.000
_cell.length_b   1.000
_cell.length_c   1.000
_cell.angle_alpha   90.00
_cell.angle_beta   90.00
_cell.angle_gamma   90.00
#
_symmetry.space_group_name_H-M   'P 1'
#
loop_
_entity.id
_entity.type
_entity.pdbx_description
1 polymer ?
#
loop_
_entity_poly.entity_id
_entity_poly.type
_entity_poly.pdbx_seq_one_letter_code
_entity_poly.pdbx_strand_id
1 'polypeptide(L)'
;FILFTIPLVYPTNINWISSVDFPPTILNGGTSYPPSNDWLETLEWIKLNTPEDSVVASWWDYGYWISTVAERTTLIDNATLSDWQIQKVAEIFMSTPDEAWNLLTTWNVDYVVVYVAAQRLDGDWNGDSLYVLNGGGDESKKSWFMRIADVELSKYLESNTNFGTNYFWNETLLGKMIPYNTLLYYNEETQQSYDIFQPGTVPISIQEINYNDDGNYPLKLVHTSPSFTNKNIERFSAVFVYEVNKN
;
A
#
# COMPACT_ATOMS: atom_id res chain seq x y z
N PHE A 1 -26.14 -18.95 27.55
CA PHE A 1 -25.13 -18.14 28.27
C PHE A 1 -23.79 -18.89 28.40
N ILE A 2 -23.80 -20.13 28.88
CA ILE A 2 -22.59 -20.98 29.10
C ILE A 2 -21.83 -21.23 27.80
N LEU A 3 -22.51 -21.43 26.65
CA LEU A 3 -21.90 -21.65 25.33
C LEU A 3 -21.06 -20.46 24.83
N PHE A 4 -21.41 -19.23 25.23
CA PHE A 4 -20.66 -18.02 24.88
C PHE A 4 -19.49 -17.73 25.84
N THR A 5 -19.46 -18.31 27.01
CA THR A 5 -18.40 -18.12 28.00
C THR A 5 -17.27 -19.16 27.86
N ILE A 6 -17.56 -20.35 27.30
CA ILE A 6 -16.53 -21.38 27.05
C ILE A 6 -15.37 -20.87 26.20
N PRO A 7 -15.60 -20.15 25.06
CA PRO A 7 -14.49 -19.60 24.27
C PRO A 7 -13.71 -18.47 24.98
N LEU A 8 -14.25 -17.85 26.00
CA LEU A 8 -13.57 -16.84 26.81
C LEU A 8 -12.55 -17.44 27.79
N VAL A 9 -12.75 -18.70 28.14
CA VAL A 9 -11.98 -19.39 29.18
C VAL A 9 -11.13 -20.52 28.61
N TYR A 10 -11.49 -21.05 27.42
CA TYR A 10 -10.89 -22.25 26.85
C TYR A 10 -11.04 -22.34 25.34
N PRO A 11 -9.98 -22.58 24.56
CA PRO A 11 -8.56 -22.54 24.88
C PRO A 11 -7.99 -21.12 24.77
N THR A 12 -6.89 -20.87 25.44
CA THR A 12 -6.23 -19.56 25.56
C THR A 12 -5.77 -18.91 24.26
N ASN A 13 -5.81 -19.62 23.15
CA ASN A 13 -5.41 -19.11 21.82
C ASN A 13 -6.56 -18.55 20.97
N ILE A 14 -7.81 -18.62 21.46
CA ILE A 14 -8.97 -18.01 20.81
C ILE A 14 -9.58 -16.98 21.78
N ASN A 15 -9.04 -15.78 21.75
CA ASN A 15 -9.60 -14.67 22.52
C ASN A 15 -10.63 -13.93 21.67
N TRP A 16 -11.89 -14.30 21.79
CA TRP A 16 -13.01 -13.69 21.07
C TRP A 16 -13.16 -12.20 21.35
N ILE A 17 -12.84 -11.77 22.57
CA ILE A 17 -12.95 -10.37 22.97
C ILE A 17 -11.90 -9.57 22.21
N SER A 18 -10.65 -10.01 22.18
CA SER A 18 -9.60 -9.34 21.43
C SER A 18 -9.84 -9.35 19.91
N SER A 19 -10.50 -10.40 19.40
CA SER A 19 -10.86 -10.47 17.98
C SER A 19 -12.03 -9.53 17.61
N VAL A 20 -12.87 -9.15 18.58
CA VAL A 20 -13.93 -8.17 18.37
C VAL A 20 -13.38 -6.76 18.44
N ASP A 21 -12.49 -6.47 19.39
CA ASP A 21 -11.90 -5.13 19.55
C ASP A 21 -10.91 -4.81 18.43
N PHE A 22 -10.19 -5.82 17.92
CA PHE A 22 -9.18 -5.67 16.86
C PHE A 22 -9.36 -6.78 15.83
N PRO A 23 -10.22 -6.59 14.83
CA PRO A 23 -10.43 -7.60 13.81
C PRO A 23 -9.12 -7.99 13.12
N PRO A 24 -8.79 -9.29 13.01
CA PRO A 24 -7.53 -9.76 12.41
C PRO A 24 -7.29 -9.23 10.98
N THR A 25 -8.35 -8.98 10.22
CA THR A 25 -8.27 -8.42 8.88
C THR A 25 -7.69 -7.01 8.87
N ILE A 26 -8.05 -6.15 9.84
CA ILE A 26 -7.49 -4.81 9.97
C ILE A 26 -6.04 -4.89 10.49
N LEU A 27 -5.78 -5.70 11.51
CA LEU A 27 -4.45 -5.84 12.09
C LEU A 27 -3.44 -6.42 11.11
N ASN A 28 -3.86 -7.35 10.26
CA ASN A 28 -2.98 -7.99 9.29
C ASN A 28 -2.98 -7.27 7.93
N GLY A 29 -3.88 -6.31 7.70
CA GLY A 29 -4.04 -5.68 6.39
C GLY A 29 -4.32 -6.67 5.25
N GLY A 30 -4.84 -7.87 5.56
CA GLY A 30 -5.04 -8.95 4.59
C GLY A 30 -3.76 -9.72 4.21
N THR A 31 -2.65 -9.49 4.91
CA THR A 31 -1.38 -10.23 4.71
C THR A 31 -1.23 -11.38 5.69
N SER A 32 -0.28 -12.27 5.43
CA SER A 32 0.13 -13.33 6.36
C SER A 32 1.16 -12.87 7.40
N TYR A 33 1.43 -11.57 7.49
CA TYR A 33 2.35 -11.00 8.47
C TYR A 33 1.79 -11.04 9.89
N PRO A 34 2.66 -10.94 10.91
CA PRO A 34 2.21 -10.76 12.27
C PRO A 34 1.25 -9.58 12.38
N PRO A 35 0.22 -9.64 13.21
CA PRO A 35 -0.67 -8.53 13.47
C PRO A 35 0.10 -7.28 13.88
N SER A 36 -0.26 -6.14 13.30
CA SER A 36 0.32 -4.84 13.61
C SER A 36 -0.80 -3.80 13.80
N ASN A 37 -0.48 -2.68 14.42
CA ASN A 37 -1.41 -1.58 14.60
C ASN A 37 -1.36 -0.55 13.46
N ASP A 38 -0.57 -0.80 12.41
CA ASP A 38 -0.31 0.20 11.36
C ASP A 38 -1.59 0.74 10.73
N TRP A 39 -2.54 -0.13 10.39
CA TRP A 39 -3.83 0.30 9.86
C TRP A 39 -4.66 1.06 10.89
N LEU A 40 -4.76 0.57 12.13
CA LEU A 40 -5.57 1.22 13.16
C LEU A 40 -5.02 2.62 13.47
N GLU A 41 -3.71 2.75 13.65
CA GLU A 41 -3.06 4.02 13.91
C GLU A 41 -3.19 4.99 12.73
N THR A 42 -3.10 4.49 11.49
CA THR A 42 -3.31 5.33 10.30
C THR A 42 -4.76 5.79 10.17
N LEU A 43 -5.74 4.91 10.41
CA LEU A 43 -7.16 5.28 10.36
C LEU A 43 -7.51 6.31 11.45
N GLU A 44 -6.96 6.16 12.65
CA GLU A 44 -7.09 7.14 13.73
C GLU A 44 -6.41 8.46 13.36
N TRP A 45 -5.22 8.41 12.76
CA TRP A 45 -4.53 9.59 12.27
C TRP A 45 -5.37 10.33 11.22
N ILE A 46 -5.93 9.64 10.23
CA ILE A 46 -6.82 10.23 9.23
C ILE A 46 -8.02 10.90 9.91
N LYS A 47 -8.66 10.22 10.86
CA LYS A 47 -9.81 10.76 11.60
C LYS A 47 -9.49 12.05 12.34
N LEU A 48 -8.32 12.13 12.95
CA LEU A 48 -7.94 13.26 13.83
C LEU A 48 -7.26 14.42 13.08
N ASN A 49 -6.64 14.15 11.93
CA ASN A 49 -5.76 15.13 11.26
C ASN A 49 -6.26 15.58 9.88
N THR A 50 -7.39 15.08 9.41
CA THR A 50 -7.99 15.50 8.15
C THR A 50 -9.36 16.15 8.38
N PRO A 51 -9.85 17.07 7.52
CA PRO A 51 -11.19 17.60 7.59
C PRO A 51 -12.27 16.50 7.55
N GLU A 52 -13.40 16.71 8.22
CA GLU A 52 -14.49 15.71 8.31
C GLU A 52 -15.11 15.38 6.95
N ASP A 53 -15.12 16.32 6.03
CA ASP A 53 -15.66 16.22 4.68
C ASP A 53 -14.62 15.72 3.64
N SER A 54 -13.42 15.32 4.08
CA SER A 54 -12.35 14.84 3.19
C SER A 54 -12.76 13.58 2.44
N VAL A 55 -12.36 13.55 1.17
CA VAL A 55 -12.50 12.38 0.29
C VAL A 55 -11.16 11.67 0.18
N VAL A 56 -11.17 10.37 0.48
CA VAL A 56 -9.97 9.52 0.48
C VAL A 56 -10.05 8.52 -0.67
N ALA A 57 -9.05 8.52 -1.55
CA ALA A 57 -8.88 7.49 -2.56
C ALA A 57 -7.96 6.37 -2.03
N SER A 58 -8.38 5.15 -2.22
CA SER A 58 -7.60 3.95 -1.91
C SER A 58 -8.07 2.78 -2.77
N TRP A 59 -7.37 1.66 -2.73
CA TRP A 59 -7.93 0.44 -3.28
C TRP A 59 -9.19 0.01 -2.49
N TRP A 60 -10.15 -0.61 -3.16
CA TRP A 60 -11.46 -0.95 -2.58
C TRP A 60 -11.38 -1.81 -1.31
N ASP A 61 -10.33 -2.59 -1.14
CA ASP A 61 -10.12 -3.44 0.05
C ASP A 61 -10.18 -2.66 1.38
N TYR A 62 -9.85 -1.38 1.35
CA TYR A 62 -9.72 -0.54 2.57
C TYR A 62 -10.90 0.41 2.77
N GLY A 63 -11.83 0.49 1.81
CA GLY A 63 -12.91 1.47 1.83
C GLY A 63 -13.78 1.41 3.08
N TYR A 64 -14.15 0.21 3.53
CA TYR A 64 -14.95 0.07 4.76
C TYR A 64 -14.19 0.51 6.02
N TRP A 65 -12.89 0.30 6.08
CA TRP A 65 -12.09 0.77 7.22
C TRP A 65 -12.00 2.30 7.22
N ILE A 66 -11.79 2.90 6.06
CA ILE A 66 -11.75 4.36 5.92
C ILE A 66 -13.11 4.97 6.29
N SER A 67 -14.21 4.42 5.79
CA SER A 67 -15.55 4.96 6.06
C SER A 67 -16.04 4.73 7.49
N THR A 68 -15.70 3.57 8.10
CA THR A 68 -16.25 3.20 9.42
C THR A 68 -15.35 3.58 10.59
N VAL A 69 -14.03 3.51 10.44
CA VAL A 69 -13.04 3.79 11.50
C VAL A 69 -12.51 5.21 11.39
N ALA A 70 -12.04 5.59 10.20
CA ALA A 70 -11.57 6.95 9.98
C ALA A 70 -12.71 7.97 9.79
N GLU A 71 -13.94 7.50 9.56
CA GLU A 71 -15.13 8.36 9.36
C GLU A 71 -14.93 9.38 8.23
N ARG A 72 -14.32 8.95 7.12
CA ARG A 72 -14.09 9.78 5.93
C ARG A 72 -14.77 9.18 4.71
N THR A 73 -15.14 10.03 3.76
CA THR A 73 -15.67 9.58 2.48
C THR A 73 -14.61 8.84 1.67
N THR A 74 -14.95 7.69 1.08
CA THR A 74 -14.08 6.96 0.16
C THR A 74 -14.68 6.91 -1.24
N LEU A 75 -13.85 6.88 -2.28
CA LEU A 75 -14.34 6.78 -3.67
C LEU A 75 -14.96 5.40 -3.96
N ILE A 76 -14.38 4.35 -3.40
CA ILE A 76 -14.79 2.96 -3.59
C ILE A 76 -14.61 2.19 -2.28
N ASP A 77 -15.38 1.13 -2.13
CA ASP A 77 -15.34 0.28 -0.95
C ASP A 77 -15.50 -1.21 -1.28
N ASN A 78 -15.48 -2.04 -0.25
CA ASN A 78 -15.58 -3.49 -0.34
C ASN A 78 -16.94 -4.00 -0.88
N ALA A 79 -17.97 -3.15 -0.97
CA ALA A 79 -19.24 -3.53 -1.58
C ALA A 79 -19.11 -3.74 -3.09
N THR A 80 -18.12 -3.10 -3.73
CA THR A 80 -17.81 -3.24 -5.17
C THR A 80 -19.03 -3.09 -6.10
N LEU A 81 -19.95 -2.19 -5.73
CA LEU A 81 -21.23 -2.03 -6.44
C LEU A 81 -21.12 -1.24 -7.75
N SER A 82 -20.00 -0.60 -8.01
CA SER A 82 -19.83 0.30 -9.14
C SER A 82 -18.53 0.01 -9.90
N ASP A 83 -18.62 -0.84 -10.91
CA ASP A 83 -17.47 -1.23 -11.74
C ASP A 83 -16.73 -0.01 -12.33
N TRP A 84 -17.47 1.00 -12.77
CA TRP A 84 -16.88 2.19 -13.38
C TRP A 84 -16.09 3.04 -12.36
N GLN A 85 -16.51 3.09 -11.09
CA GLN A 85 -15.75 3.78 -10.04
C GLN A 85 -14.47 3.03 -9.71
N ILE A 86 -14.54 1.70 -9.64
CA ILE A 86 -13.36 0.84 -9.42
C ILE A 86 -12.37 1.02 -10.57
N GLN A 87 -12.88 1.07 -11.81
CA GLN A 87 -12.05 1.32 -12.99
C GLN A 87 -11.38 2.70 -12.89
N LYS A 88 -12.10 3.75 -12.49
CA LYS A 88 -11.52 5.10 -12.34
C LYS A 88 -10.43 5.16 -11.28
N VAL A 89 -10.59 4.48 -10.17
CA VAL A 89 -9.52 4.39 -9.16
C VAL A 89 -8.32 3.62 -9.71
N ALA A 90 -8.53 2.52 -10.42
CA ALA A 90 -7.45 1.81 -11.10
C ALA A 90 -6.72 2.70 -12.15
N GLU A 91 -7.46 3.47 -12.93
CA GLU A 91 -6.89 4.46 -13.88
C GLU A 91 -6.04 5.50 -13.15
N ILE A 92 -6.51 6.06 -12.02
CA ILE A 92 -5.73 7.00 -11.21
C ILE A 92 -4.38 6.40 -10.81
N PHE A 93 -4.38 5.19 -10.27
CA PHE A 93 -3.15 4.55 -9.81
C PHE A 93 -2.18 4.18 -10.93
N MET A 94 -2.70 3.88 -12.14
CA MET A 94 -1.89 3.47 -13.29
C MET A 94 -1.52 4.61 -14.24
N SER A 95 -2.08 5.80 -14.05
CA SER A 95 -1.75 7.01 -14.83
C SER A 95 -0.42 7.62 -14.38
N THR A 96 0.11 8.51 -15.20
CA THR A 96 1.21 9.39 -14.80
C THR A 96 0.76 10.32 -13.67
N PRO A 97 1.67 10.83 -12.82
CA PRO A 97 1.31 11.72 -11.72
C PRO A 97 0.45 12.92 -12.11
N ASP A 98 0.73 13.53 -13.27
CA ASP A 98 -0.02 14.70 -13.77
C ASP A 98 -1.44 14.32 -14.22
N GLU A 99 -1.59 13.20 -14.94
CA GLU A 99 -2.90 12.68 -15.34
C GLU A 99 -3.71 12.26 -14.12
N ALA A 100 -3.07 11.57 -13.17
CA ALA A 100 -3.69 11.15 -11.93
C ALA A 100 -4.14 12.37 -11.10
N TRP A 101 -3.33 13.43 -11.03
CA TRP A 101 -3.70 14.65 -10.34
C TRP A 101 -4.96 15.30 -10.94
N ASN A 102 -5.07 15.36 -12.27
CA ASN A 102 -6.26 15.84 -12.94
C ASN A 102 -7.51 15.03 -12.60
N LEU A 103 -7.37 13.69 -12.51
CA LEU A 103 -8.46 12.81 -12.09
C LEU A 103 -8.82 13.01 -10.62
N LEU A 104 -7.84 13.03 -9.73
CA LEU A 104 -8.01 13.23 -8.29
C LEU A 104 -8.72 14.55 -7.99
N THR A 105 -8.31 15.64 -8.64
CA THR A 105 -8.92 16.97 -8.47
C THR A 105 -10.34 17.02 -9.04
N THR A 106 -10.59 16.39 -10.19
CA THR A 106 -11.92 16.28 -10.81
C THR A 106 -12.89 15.55 -9.88
N TRP A 107 -12.43 14.55 -9.15
CA TRP A 107 -13.23 13.77 -8.19
C TRP A 107 -13.21 14.35 -6.78
N ASN A 108 -12.61 15.52 -6.62
CA ASN A 108 -12.49 16.22 -5.34
C ASN A 108 -11.79 15.41 -4.25
N VAL A 109 -10.84 14.56 -4.62
CA VAL A 109 -10.04 13.77 -3.68
C VAL A 109 -9.10 14.67 -2.90
N ASP A 110 -9.01 14.48 -1.59
CA ASP A 110 -8.12 15.20 -0.69
C ASP A 110 -6.90 14.39 -0.30
N TYR A 111 -7.08 13.07 -0.14
CA TYR A 111 -6.02 12.16 0.29
C TYR A 111 -6.01 10.87 -0.52
N VAL A 112 -4.81 10.30 -0.67
CA VAL A 112 -4.62 8.97 -1.27
C VAL A 112 -3.92 8.08 -0.27
N VAL A 113 -4.43 6.86 -0.07
CA VAL A 113 -3.86 5.87 0.85
C VAL A 113 -3.29 4.70 0.06
N VAL A 114 -2.05 4.32 0.40
CA VAL A 114 -1.33 3.18 -0.16
C VAL A 114 -0.82 2.27 0.96
N TYR A 115 -0.93 0.98 0.74
CA TYR A 115 -0.48 -0.06 1.65
C TYR A 115 0.67 -0.85 1.04
N VAL A 116 1.75 -1.03 1.79
CA VAL A 116 2.96 -1.73 1.34
C VAL A 116 3.37 -2.80 2.34
N ALA A 117 3.70 -3.98 1.84
CA ALA A 117 4.29 -5.05 2.62
C ALA A 117 5.74 -5.27 2.19
N ALA A 118 6.65 -5.29 3.17
CA ALA A 118 8.08 -5.40 2.91
C ALA A 118 8.79 -6.23 3.97
N GLN A 119 9.96 -6.76 3.60
CA GLN A 119 10.89 -7.40 4.49
C GLN A 119 12.24 -6.69 4.40
N ARG A 120 12.80 -6.34 5.56
CA ARG A 120 14.17 -5.85 5.67
C ARG A 120 15.12 -7.03 5.58
N LEU A 121 16.19 -6.87 4.81
CA LEU A 121 17.26 -7.84 4.67
C LEU A 121 18.41 -7.52 5.62
N ASP A 122 19.16 -8.54 5.99
CA ASP A 122 20.45 -8.36 6.64
C ASP A 122 21.44 -7.77 5.62
N GLY A 123 21.95 -6.59 5.93
CA GLY A 123 22.86 -5.86 5.05
C GLY A 123 22.41 -4.44 4.78
N ASP A 124 23.32 -3.67 4.21
CA ASP A 124 23.06 -2.29 3.80
C ASP A 124 23.71 -1.97 2.45
N TRP A 125 23.30 -0.86 1.87
CA TRP A 125 23.93 -0.25 0.71
C TRP A 125 24.15 1.24 0.99
N ASN A 126 25.42 1.64 1.03
CA ASN A 126 25.80 3.02 1.37
C ASN A 126 25.20 3.55 2.68
N GLY A 127 24.93 2.66 3.65
CA GLY A 127 24.30 2.99 4.92
C GLY A 127 22.77 2.90 4.94
N ASP A 128 22.14 2.63 3.80
CA ASP A 128 20.69 2.38 3.68
C ASP A 128 20.39 0.90 3.84
N SER A 129 19.35 0.59 4.60
CA SER A 129 18.87 -0.78 4.74
C SER A 129 18.32 -1.31 3.41
N LEU A 130 18.50 -2.59 3.18
CA LEU A 130 17.98 -3.29 2.01
C LEU A 130 16.63 -3.94 2.30
N TYR A 131 15.76 -3.97 1.29
CA TYR A 131 14.39 -4.48 1.39
C TYR A 131 14.00 -5.33 0.19
N VAL A 132 13.09 -6.27 0.45
CA VAL A 132 12.30 -6.96 -0.57
C VAL A 132 10.84 -6.61 -0.35
N LEU A 133 10.13 -6.19 -1.42
CA LEU A 133 8.69 -6.04 -1.38
C LEU A 133 8.04 -7.41 -1.44
N ASN A 134 7.10 -7.64 -0.52
CA ASN A 134 6.42 -8.91 -0.38
C ASN A 134 4.96 -8.81 -0.84
N GLY A 135 4.37 -9.94 -1.19
CA GLY A 135 2.95 -9.99 -1.57
C GLY A 135 2.02 -9.50 -0.45
N GLY A 136 0.87 -8.95 -0.83
CA GLY A 136 -0.17 -8.46 0.06
C GLY A 136 -0.34 -6.94 0.09
N GLY A 137 0.70 -6.16 -0.22
CA GLY A 137 0.59 -4.72 -0.43
C GLY A 137 0.02 -4.35 -1.81
N ASP A 138 -0.22 -3.06 -2.03
CA ASP A 138 -0.82 -2.58 -3.29
C ASP A 138 0.11 -2.81 -4.48
N GLU A 139 1.42 -2.78 -4.26
CA GLU A 139 2.40 -3.15 -5.28
C GLU A 139 2.11 -4.54 -5.86
N SER A 140 1.80 -5.52 -5.02
CA SER A 140 1.53 -6.89 -5.46
C SER A 140 0.22 -7.03 -6.25
N LYS A 141 -0.70 -6.07 -6.12
CA LYS A 141 -2.01 -6.03 -6.80
C LYS A 141 -1.97 -5.31 -8.15
N LYS A 142 -0.82 -4.78 -8.58
CA LYS A 142 -0.70 -3.95 -9.80
C LYS A 142 -1.26 -4.60 -11.06
N SER A 143 -1.15 -5.92 -11.20
CA SER A 143 -1.74 -6.63 -12.34
C SER A 143 -3.28 -6.56 -12.37
N TRP A 144 -3.93 -6.44 -11.21
CA TRP A 144 -5.37 -6.20 -11.12
C TRP A 144 -5.72 -4.76 -11.47
N PHE A 145 -4.96 -3.77 -10.96
CA PHE A 145 -5.14 -2.38 -11.36
C PHE A 145 -5.06 -2.22 -12.88
N MET A 146 -4.05 -2.83 -13.51
CA MET A 146 -3.84 -2.76 -14.96
C MET A 146 -5.01 -3.36 -15.75
N ARG A 147 -5.49 -4.54 -15.35
CA ARG A 147 -6.63 -5.20 -16.01
C ARG A 147 -7.93 -4.43 -15.87
N ILE A 148 -8.15 -3.84 -14.70
CA ILE A 148 -9.35 -3.05 -14.41
C ILE A 148 -9.29 -1.69 -15.11
N ALA A 149 -8.11 -1.07 -15.20
CA ALA A 149 -7.88 0.15 -15.95
C ALA A 149 -7.85 -0.06 -17.47
N ASP A 150 -7.93 -1.31 -17.93
CA ASP A 150 -7.86 -1.70 -19.35
C ASP A 150 -6.60 -1.20 -20.07
N VAL A 151 -5.44 -1.35 -19.38
CA VAL A 151 -4.14 -0.95 -19.94
C VAL A 151 -3.32 -2.18 -20.37
N GLU A 152 -2.40 -1.97 -21.32
CA GLU A 152 -1.54 -3.03 -21.85
C GLU A 152 -0.51 -3.49 -20.80
N LEU A 153 -0.63 -4.74 -20.31
CA LEU A 153 0.22 -5.26 -19.24
C LEU A 153 1.71 -5.27 -19.60
N SER A 154 2.06 -5.52 -20.85
CA SER A 154 3.46 -5.62 -21.30
C SER A 154 4.27 -4.33 -21.10
N LYS A 155 3.60 -3.19 -21.02
CA LYS A 155 4.24 -1.90 -20.72
C LYS A 155 4.66 -1.78 -19.24
N TYR A 156 3.91 -2.43 -18.35
CA TYR A 156 4.02 -2.24 -16.90
C TYR A 156 4.63 -3.42 -16.15
N LEU A 157 4.56 -4.63 -16.74
CA LEU A 157 5.05 -5.86 -16.11
C LEU A 157 6.14 -6.53 -16.94
N GLU A 158 7.15 -7.02 -16.26
CA GLU A 158 8.16 -7.90 -16.85
C GLU A 158 7.52 -9.22 -17.31
N SER A 159 7.98 -9.73 -18.45
CA SER A 159 7.36 -10.88 -19.11
C SER A 159 7.17 -12.08 -18.20
N ASN A 160 5.94 -12.60 -18.15
CA ASN A 160 5.53 -13.77 -17.36
C ASN A 160 5.75 -13.66 -15.85
N THR A 161 5.80 -12.43 -15.32
CA THR A 161 5.98 -12.18 -13.89
C THR A 161 4.97 -11.15 -13.40
N ASN A 162 4.97 -10.88 -12.07
CA ASN A 162 4.28 -9.76 -11.47
C ASN A 162 5.27 -8.64 -11.05
N PHE A 163 6.48 -8.62 -11.59
CA PHE A 163 7.44 -7.53 -11.33
C PHE A 163 7.12 -6.34 -12.22
N GLY A 164 7.17 -5.14 -11.64
CA GLY A 164 6.97 -3.89 -12.38
C GLY A 164 8.18 -3.58 -13.26
N THR A 165 7.92 -3.15 -14.49
CA THR A 165 8.95 -2.57 -15.36
C THR A 165 9.43 -1.21 -14.82
N ASN A 166 10.51 -0.67 -15.38
CA ASN A 166 10.94 0.69 -15.10
C ASN A 166 9.84 1.73 -15.38
N TYR A 167 8.96 1.46 -16.37
CA TYR A 167 7.82 2.33 -16.65
C TYR A 167 6.83 2.35 -15.49
N PHE A 168 6.49 1.17 -14.93
CA PHE A 168 5.60 1.10 -13.76
C PHE A 168 6.16 1.93 -12.59
N TRP A 169 7.42 1.72 -12.24
CA TRP A 169 8.03 2.38 -11.08
C TRP A 169 8.23 3.88 -11.27
N ASN A 170 8.61 4.32 -12.47
CA ASN A 170 9.03 5.68 -12.69
C ASN A 170 7.93 6.58 -13.27
N GLU A 171 6.90 6.01 -13.88
CA GLU A 171 5.90 6.79 -14.62
C GLU A 171 4.47 6.66 -14.07
N THR A 172 4.17 5.65 -13.22
CA THR A 172 2.83 5.54 -12.64
C THR A 172 2.72 6.19 -11.28
N LEU A 173 1.51 6.69 -10.94
CA LEU A 173 1.25 7.24 -9.62
C LEU A 173 1.51 6.20 -8.52
N LEU A 174 1.00 4.96 -8.69
CA LEU A 174 1.22 3.89 -7.72
C LEU A 174 2.69 3.60 -7.52
N GLY A 175 3.46 3.42 -8.60
CA GLY A 175 4.89 3.15 -8.52
C GLY A 175 5.65 4.24 -7.75
N LYS A 176 5.30 5.52 -7.99
CA LYS A 176 5.92 6.66 -7.30
C LYS A 176 5.47 6.84 -5.83
N MET A 177 4.26 6.39 -5.47
CA MET A 177 3.79 6.43 -4.07
C MET A 177 4.41 5.33 -3.21
N ILE A 178 4.88 4.23 -3.82
CA ILE A 178 5.57 3.18 -3.07
C ILE A 178 6.97 3.69 -2.71
N PRO A 179 7.32 3.82 -1.40
CA PRO A 179 8.55 4.50 -0.98
C PRO A 179 9.78 3.58 -1.01
N TYR A 180 9.89 2.81 -2.09
CA TYR A 180 10.99 1.86 -2.33
C TYR A 180 11.42 1.92 -3.78
N ASN A 181 12.72 2.09 -4.01
CA ASN A 181 13.34 2.06 -5.32
C ASN A 181 14.19 0.81 -5.49
N THR A 182 14.02 0.10 -6.61
CA THR A 182 14.80 -1.08 -6.92
C THR A 182 16.25 -0.71 -7.18
N LEU A 183 17.16 -1.25 -6.38
CA LEU A 183 18.58 -1.03 -6.49
C LEU A 183 19.23 -2.03 -7.47
N LEU A 184 18.83 -3.31 -7.35
CA LEU A 184 19.36 -4.41 -8.17
C LEU A 184 18.38 -5.58 -8.18
N TYR A 185 18.62 -6.53 -9.06
CA TYR A 185 17.91 -7.81 -9.12
C TYR A 185 18.86 -8.92 -8.69
N TYR A 186 18.45 -9.74 -7.71
CA TYR A 186 19.27 -10.79 -7.13
C TYR A 186 18.71 -12.17 -7.45
N ASN A 187 19.58 -13.07 -7.90
CA ASN A 187 19.25 -14.47 -8.11
C ASN A 187 19.78 -15.30 -6.93
N GLU A 188 18.86 -15.88 -6.14
CA GLU A 188 19.22 -16.65 -4.94
C GLU A 188 19.93 -17.96 -5.28
N GLU A 189 19.64 -18.59 -6.43
CA GLU A 189 20.25 -19.86 -6.82
C GLU A 189 21.70 -19.69 -7.26
N THR A 190 21.97 -18.65 -8.07
CA THR A 190 23.31 -18.38 -8.59
C THR A 190 24.13 -17.43 -7.72
N GLN A 191 23.49 -16.76 -6.75
CA GLN A 191 24.07 -15.72 -5.89
C GLN A 191 24.67 -14.54 -6.70
N GLN A 192 24.05 -14.21 -7.84
CA GLN A 192 24.47 -13.13 -8.72
C GLN A 192 23.48 -11.96 -8.68
N SER A 193 24.02 -10.76 -8.81
CA SER A 193 23.26 -9.52 -8.90
C SER A 193 23.31 -8.95 -10.32
N TYR A 194 22.21 -8.29 -10.72
CA TYR A 194 22.03 -7.70 -12.05
C TYR A 194 21.41 -6.30 -11.92
N ASP A 195 21.81 -5.38 -12.78
CA ASP A 195 21.26 -4.02 -12.82
C ASP A 195 19.90 -3.96 -13.53
N ILE A 196 19.55 -5.00 -14.30
CA ILE A 196 18.29 -5.13 -15.02
C ILE A 196 17.63 -6.47 -14.67
N PHE A 197 16.30 -6.50 -14.78
CA PHE A 197 15.52 -7.71 -14.54
C PHE A 197 16.03 -8.90 -15.35
N GLN A 198 16.18 -10.04 -14.68
CA GLN A 198 16.46 -11.35 -15.28
C GLN A 198 15.45 -12.37 -14.73
N PRO A 199 15.00 -13.34 -15.55
CA PRO A 199 14.12 -14.41 -15.06
C PRO A 199 14.77 -15.15 -13.87
N GLY A 200 13.98 -15.39 -12.81
CA GLY A 200 14.45 -16.05 -11.59
C GLY A 200 15.14 -15.12 -10.58
N THR A 201 15.11 -13.80 -10.82
CA THR A 201 15.61 -12.82 -9.84
C THR A 201 14.50 -12.18 -9.02
N VAL A 202 14.86 -11.66 -7.85
CA VAL A 202 14.00 -10.83 -7.00
C VAL A 202 14.57 -9.41 -6.90
N PRO A 203 13.74 -8.37 -6.95
CA PRO A 203 14.19 -7.00 -6.79
C PRO A 203 14.58 -6.72 -5.34
N ILE A 204 15.79 -6.21 -5.15
CA ILE A 204 16.31 -5.67 -3.89
C ILE A 204 16.20 -4.16 -3.95
N SER A 205 15.59 -3.56 -2.94
CA SER A 205 15.23 -2.14 -2.93
C SER A 205 15.79 -1.42 -1.73
N ILE A 206 15.92 -0.10 -1.86
CA ILE A 206 16.18 0.85 -0.77
C ILE A 206 14.94 1.71 -0.55
N GLN A 207 14.82 2.35 0.62
CA GLN A 207 13.76 3.32 0.86
C GLN A 207 14.05 4.61 0.09
N GLU A 208 13.06 5.08 -0.66
CA GLU A 208 13.10 6.36 -1.35
C GLU A 208 11.69 6.97 -1.38
N ILE A 209 11.53 8.17 -0.83
CA ILE A 209 10.25 8.88 -0.81
C ILE A 209 10.25 9.90 -1.95
N ASN A 210 9.42 9.67 -2.97
CA ASN A 210 9.33 10.53 -4.14
C ASN A 210 8.53 11.82 -3.89
N TYR A 211 7.57 11.80 -2.96
CA TYR A 211 6.68 12.93 -2.68
C TYR A 211 7.04 13.58 -1.35
N ASN A 212 8.15 14.32 -1.35
CA ASN A 212 8.60 15.13 -0.22
C ASN A 212 7.84 16.48 -0.15
N ASP A 213 8.08 17.24 0.91
CA ASP A 213 7.39 18.48 1.24
C ASP A 213 7.93 19.71 0.50
N ASP A 214 8.27 19.61 -0.79
CA ASP A 214 8.77 20.76 -1.55
C ASP A 214 7.67 21.57 -2.28
N GLY A 215 6.40 21.17 -2.17
CA GLY A 215 5.24 21.88 -2.70
C GLY A 215 5.09 21.86 -4.24
N ASN A 216 6.00 21.21 -4.95
CA ASN A 216 6.01 21.17 -6.41
C ASN A 216 5.39 19.92 -7.02
N TYR A 217 5.08 18.93 -6.19
CA TYR A 217 4.50 17.67 -6.64
C TYR A 217 2.98 17.64 -6.50
N PRO A 218 2.27 16.82 -7.30
CA PRO A 218 0.83 16.68 -7.19
C PRO A 218 0.37 16.09 -5.86
N LEU A 219 1.25 15.38 -5.17
CA LEU A 219 1.00 14.75 -3.87
C LEU A 219 2.09 15.13 -2.86
N LYS A 220 1.71 15.06 -1.58
CA LYS A 220 2.61 15.24 -0.43
C LYS A 220 2.41 14.10 0.55
N LEU A 221 3.47 13.40 0.94
CA LEU A 221 3.42 12.41 2.02
C LEU A 221 3.19 13.12 3.36
N VAL A 222 2.04 12.87 4.00
CA VAL A 222 1.65 13.51 5.26
C VAL A 222 1.65 12.57 6.45
N HIS A 223 1.58 11.25 6.21
CA HIS A 223 1.64 10.24 7.26
C HIS A 223 2.25 8.94 6.79
N THR A 224 3.03 8.32 7.67
CA THR A 224 3.54 6.95 7.54
C THR A 224 3.23 6.19 8.82
N SER A 225 2.77 4.95 8.70
CA SER A 225 2.54 4.12 9.87
C SER A 225 3.84 3.71 10.57
N PRO A 226 3.81 3.37 11.89
CA PRO A 226 5.01 3.18 12.72
C PRO A 226 5.98 2.12 12.22
N SER A 227 5.50 1.03 11.62
CA SER A 227 6.37 -0.04 11.15
C SER A 227 7.35 0.39 10.05
N PHE A 228 7.02 1.42 9.27
CA PHE A 228 7.92 1.96 8.24
C PHE A 228 9.21 2.54 8.83
N THR A 229 9.10 3.21 9.96
CA THR A 229 10.25 3.85 10.62
C THR A 229 10.95 2.98 11.64
N ASN A 230 10.30 1.90 12.09
CA ASN A 230 10.85 1.02 13.11
C ASN A 230 11.86 0.01 12.51
N LYS A 231 13.14 0.33 12.67
CA LYS A 231 14.25 -0.49 12.15
C LYS A 231 14.40 -1.88 12.79
N ASN A 232 13.69 -2.16 13.89
CA ASN A 232 13.77 -3.44 14.59
C ASN A 232 12.78 -4.48 14.06
N ILE A 233 11.89 -4.09 13.15
CA ILE A 233 10.90 -5.00 12.55
C ILE A 233 11.45 -5.49 11.21
N GLU A 234 11.68 -6.79 11.10
CA GLU A 234 12.18 -7.41 9.86
C GLU A 234 11.08 -7.49 8.80
N ARG A 235 9.91 -8.05 9.15
CA ARG A 235 8.75 -8.17 8.25
C ARG A 235 7.65 -7.28 8.72
N PHE A 236 7.21 -6.40 7.87
CA PHE A 236 6.21 -5.40 8.24
C PHE A 236 5.30 -5.06 7.07
N SER A 237 4.19 -4.47 7.43
CA SER A 237 3.31 -3.77 6.52
C SER A 237 3.18 -2.34 6.98
N ALA A 238 3.19 -1.41 6.05
CA ALA A 238 3.11 0.00 6.33
C ALA A 238 2.02 0.66 5.48
N VAL A 239 1.39 1.68 6.06
CA VAL A 239 0.35 2.48 5.41
C VAL A 239 0.87 3.90 5.24
N PHE A 240 0.66 4.44 4.05
CA PHE A 240 1.11 5.78 3.65
C PHE A 240 -0.11 6.61 3.28
N VAL A 241 -0.17 7.84 3.80
CA VAL A 241 -1.21 8.82 3.44
C VAL A 241 -0.55 9.99 2.73
N TYR A 242 -1.04 10.25 1.54
CA TYR A 242 -0.61 11.36 0.69
C TYR A 242 -1.73 12.40 0.59
N GLU A 243 -1.43 13.65 0.83
CA GLU A 243 -2.33 14.77 0.57
C GLU A 243 -2.24 15.18 -0.89
N VAL A 244 -3.37 15.45 -1.52
CA VAL A 244 -3.45 15.95 -2.89
C VAL A 244 -3.23 17.45 -2.89
N ASN A 245 -2.18 17.93 -3.56
CA ASN A 245 -1.92 19.35 -3.70
C ASN A 245 -2.92 19.96 -4.69
N LYS A 246 -3.83 20.78 -4.21
CA LYS A 246 -4.89 21.43 -5.02
C LYS A 246 -4.53 22.88 -5.40
N ASN A 247 -3.33 23.36 -5.06
CA ASN A 247 -2.88 24.74 -5.35
C ASN A 247 -2.09 24.83 -6.65
#